data_88bf3820c4c948d61abba4ab2b97ed7e
#
_entry.id   88bf3820c4c948d61abba4ab2b97ed7e
#
_cell.length_a   1.000
_cell.length_b   1.000
_cell.length_c   1.000
_cell.angle_alpha   90.00
_cell.angle_beta   90.00
_cell.angle_gamma   90.00
#
_symmetry.space_group_name_H-M   'P 1'
#
loop_
_entity.id
_entity.type
_entity.pdbx_description
1 polymer ?
#
loop_
_entity_poly.entity_id
_entity_poly.type
_entity_poly.pdbx_seq_one_letter_code
_entity_poly.pdbx_strand_id
1 'polypeptide(L)'
;AVDPLPIELVVTTLLNQLAAAEGEIWLVLDDYHLVDGSDIGTGMTRLLDNLPAHVHLVISTRADPDLALARWRVRRELVEIRAADLRFTVEEATDYLTQVAGLDLAGSAVAALEQRTEGWIAALQLAALSLQGRGDVAAFIDRFTGTDRFVVDYLVEEVLAHQPPDVRDFLLQTAVLDELTGPLCDALT
;
A
#
# COMPACT_ATOMS: atom_id res chain seq x y z
N ALA A 1 -4.34 28.36 25.39
CA ALA A 1 -4.36 27.06 24.69
C ALA A 1 -5.68 26.42 25.06
N VAL A 2 -6.44 25.94 24.09
CA VAL A 2 -7.66 25.16 24.35
C VAL A 2 -7.16 23.73 24.65
N ASP A 3 -7.50 23.19 25.82
CA ASP A 3 -7.18 21.81 26.13
C ASP A 3 -7.83 20.89 25.09
N PRO A 4 -7.10 19.91 24.57
CA PRO A 4 -7.66 18.96 23.62
C PRO A 4 -8.83 18.22 24.26
N LEU A 5 -9.92 18.06 23.51
CA LEU A 5 -11.08 17.27 23.95
C LEU A 5 -10.65 15.82 24.22
N PRO A 6 -11.13 15.19 25.30
CA PRO A 6 -10.90 13.77 25.53
C PRO A 6 -11.36 12.94 24.33
N ILE A 7 -10.53 11.99 23.89
CA ILE A 7 -10.80 11.16 22.69
C ILE A 7 -12.14 10.41 22.83
N GLU A 8 -12.51 10.01 24.05
CA GLU A 8 -13.76 9.32 24.34
C GLU A 8 -14.98 10.20 24.04
N LEU A 9 -14.89 11.49 24.31
CA LEU A 9 -15.97 12.45 24.03
C LEU A 9 -16.11 12.66 22.51
N VAL A 10 -14.98 12.78 21.81
CA VAL A 10 -14.96 12.93 20.36
C VAL A 10 -15.57 11.70 19.68
N VAL A 11 -15.12 10.50 20.05
CA VAL A 11 -15.63 9.23 19.50
C VAL A 11 -17.11 9.06 19.80
N THR A 12 -17.54 9.35 21.04
CA THR A 12 -18.96 9.22 21.41
C THR A 12 -19.83 10.19 20.62
N THR A 13 -19.37 11.42 20.42
CA THR A 13 -20.10 12.42 19.62
C THR A 13 -20.21 11.97 18.16
N LEU A 14 -19.12 11.49 17.58
CA LEU A 14 -19.09 10.96 16.22
C LEU A 14 -20.06 9.77 16.06
N LEU A 15 -20.02 8.80 16.98
CA LEU A 15 -20.91 7.63 16.94
C LEU A 15 -22.38 8.04 17.00
N ASN A 16 -22.74 9.01 17.82
CA ASN A 16 -24.11 9.52 17.90
C ASN A 16 -24.54 10.20 16.60
N GLN A 17 -23.64 10.96 15.94
CA GLN A 17 -23.93 11.58 14.66
C GLN A 17 -24.06 10.55 13.56
N LEU A 18 -23.17 9.55 13.51
CA LEU A 18 -23.24 8.45 12.55
C LEU A 18 -24.52 7.63 12.74
N ALA A 19 -24.91 7.34 13.99
CA ALA A 19 -26.15 6.59 14.27
C ALA A 19 -27.41 7.34 13.88
N ALA A 20 -27.38 8.68 13.88
CA ALA A 20 -28.50 9.51 13.48
C ALA A 20 -28.57 9.77 11.96
N ALA A 21 -27.52 9.44 11.23
CA ALA A 21 -27.48 9.62 9.79
C ALA A 21 -28.25 8.52 9.07
N GLU A 22 -28.90 8.88 7.96
CA GLU A 22 -29.65 7.95 7.11
C GLU A 22 -28.79 7.46 5.94
N GLY A 23 -29.02 6.22 5.51
CA GLY A 23 -28.34 5.59 4.37
C GLY A 23 -26.99 4.97 4.74
N GLU A 24 -26.40 4.28 3.75
CA GLU A 24 -25.08 3.64 3.89
C GLU A 24 -23.97 4.69 3.87
N ILE A 25 -23.08 4.62 4.83
CA ILE A 25 -21.92 5.53 4.98
C ILE A 25 -20.64 4.73 4.84
N TRP A 26 -19.75 5.20 3.97
CA TRP A 26 -18.41 4.67 3.81
C TRP A 26 -17.38 5.69 4.26
N LEU A 27 -16.68 5.39 5.33
CA LEU A 27 -15.55 6.19 5.82
C LEU A 27 -14.25 5.55 5.31
N VAL A 28 -13.40 6.34 4.68
CA VAL A 28 -12.11 5.88 4.19
C VAL A 28 -10.99 6.61 4.93
N LEU A 29 -10.14 5.86 5.59
CA LEU A 29 -8.92 6.34 6.22
C LEU A 29 -7.74 5.84 5.40
N ASP A 30 -7.17 6.74 4.62
CA ASP A 30 -6.01 6.43 3.79
C ASP A 30 -4.73 6.68 4.57
N ASP A 31 -3.69 5.88 4.31
CA ASP A 31 -2.38 5.97 4.97
C ASP A 31 -2.46 5.98 6.52
N TYR A 32 -3.30 5.15 7.10
CA TYR A 32 -3.53 5.10 8.55
C TYR A 32 -2.23 4.92 9.37
N HIS A 33 -1.23 4.27 8.82
CA HIS A 33 0.08 4.10 9.46
C HIS A 33 0.80 5.42 9.82
N LEU A 34 0.40 6.55 9.23
CA LEU A 34 0.97 7.87 9.56
C LEU A 34 0.45 8.43 10.88
N VAL A 35 -0.68 7.93 11.36
CA VAL A 35 -1.33 8.40 12.59
C VAL A 35 -1.46 7.30 13.64
N ASP A 36 -0.92 6.10 13.38
CA ASP A 36 -1.00 4.97 14.30
C ASP A 36 -0.22 5.27 15.58
N GLY A 37 -0.90 5.09 16.72
CA GLY A 37 -0.36 5.34 18.05
C GLY A 37 -1.34 4.89 19.14
N SER A 38 -0.83 4.67 20.36
CA SER A 38 -1.59 4.06 21.47
C SER A 38 -2.94 4.74 21.76
N ASP A 39 -2.98 6.07 21.75
CA ASP A 39 -4.18 6.83 22.07
C ASP A 39 -5.18 6.78 20.91
N ILE A 40 -4.68 6.87 19.66
CA ILE A 40 -5.50 6.74 18.47
C ILE A 40 -6.02 5.32 18.34
N GLY A 41 -5.20 4.30 18.56
CA GLY A 41 -5.60 2.89 18.55
C GLY A 41 -6.72 2.58 19.53
N THR A 42 -6.68 3.16 20.74
CA THR A 42 -7.75 3.03 21.73
C THR A 42 -9.05 3.67 21.25
N GLY A 43 -8.98 4.88 20.69
CA GLY A 43 -10.14 5.58 20.15
C GLY A 43 -10.74 4.85 18.94
N MET A 44 -9.89 4.35 18.04
CA MET A 44 -10.30 3.56 16.87
C MET A 44 -10.94 2.24 17.26
N THR A 45 -10.38 1.52 18.22
CA THR A 45 -10.99 0.28 18.72
C THR A 45 -12.39 0.55 19.28
N ARG A 46 -12.56 1.63 20.05
CA ARG A 46 -13.86 2.03 20.57
C ARG A 46 -14.84 2.41 19.46
N LEU A 47 -14.37 3.14 18.45
CA LEU A 47 -15.19 3.51 17.29
C LEU A 47 -15.69 2.25 16.57
N LEU A 48 -14.79 1.34 16.24
CA LEU A 48 -15.10 0.12 15.49
C LEU A 48 -16.01 -0.85 16.27
N ASP A 49 -15.82 -0.98 17.59
CA ASP A 49 -16.68 -1.83 18.42
C ASP A 49 -18.12 -1.34 18.55
N ASN A 50 -18.38 -0.08 18.24
CA ASN A 50 -19.69 0.55 18.37
C ASN A 50 -20.20 1.16 17.08
N LEU A 51 -19.59 0.83 15.95
CA LEU A 51 -19.97 1.37 14.65
C LEU A 51 -21.40 0.92 14.27
N PRO A 52 -22.29 1.84 13.87
CA PRO A 52 -23.62 1.45 13.39
C PRO A 52 -23.55 0.53 12.18
N ALA A 53 -24.50 -0.39 12.03
CA ALA A 53 -24.49 -1.42 10.99
C ALA A 53 -24.49 -0.88 9.54
N HIS A 54 -24.97 0.34 9.33
CA HIS A 54 -24.98 1.02 8.03
C HIS A 54 -23.74 1.85 7.76
N VAL A 55 -22.74 1.80 8.67
CA VAL A 55 -21.47 2.53 8.51
C VAL A 55 -20.36 1.54 8.28
N HIS A 56 -19.64 1.72 7.21
CA HIS A 56 -18.50 0.90 6.81
C HIS A 56 -17.22 1.71 6.91
N LEU A 57 -16.18 1.11 7.49
CA LEU A 57 -14.86 1.74 7.56
C LEU A 57 -13.88 0.98 6.67
N VAL A 58 -13.20 1.70 5.81
CA VAL A 58 -12.09 1.21 5.00
C VAL A 58 -10.81 1.85 5.51
N ILE A 59 -9.81 1.03 5.79
CA ILE A 59 -8.50 1.51 6.24
C ILE A 59 -7.46 1.02 5.23
N SER A 60 -6.70 1.93 4.62
CA SER A 60 -5.48 1.57 3.93
C SER A 60 -4.28 1.80 4.84
N THR A 61 -3.32 0.89 4.81
CA THR A 61 -2.14 0.97 5.67
C THR A 61 -0.99 0.13 5.09
N ARG A 62 0.25 0.53 5.33
CA ARG A 62 1.44 -0.21 4.89
C ARG A 62 1.84 -1.34 5.83
N ALA A 63 1.37 -1.30 7.08
CA ALA A 63 1.63 -2.32 8.09
C ALA A 63 0.32 -2.67 8.80
N ASP A 64 0.26 -3.80 9.47
CA ASP A 64 -0.90 -4.14 10.29
C ASP A 64 -1.04 -3.10 11.42
N PRO A 65 -2.19 -2.41 11.51
CA PRO A 65 -2.40 -1.43 12.56
C PRO A 65 -2.51 -2.12 13.93
N ASP A 66 -2.09 -1.42 15.00
CA ASP A 66 -2.27 -1.90 16.37
C ASP A 66 -3.73 -1.81 16.81
N LEU A 67 -4.55 -2.65 16.19
CA LEU A 67 -6.00 -2.78 16.41
C LEU A 67 -6.35 -4.23 16.72
N ALA A 68 -7.52 -4.45 17.31
CA ALA A 68 -7.99 -5.79 17.70
C ALA A 68 -8.43 -6.67 16.51
N LEU A 69 -7.62 -6.74 15.45
CA LEU A 69 -7.93 -7.44 14.18
C LEU A 69 -8.36 -8.88 14.40
N ALA A 70 -7.68 -9.61 15.28
CA ALA A 70 -7.99 -11.01 15.56
C ALA A 70 -9.43 -11.20 16.07
N ARG A 71 -9.92 -10.27 16.89
CA ARG A 71 -11.29 -10.31 17.44
C ARG A 71 -12.32 -10.12 16.35
N TRP A 72 -12.15 -9.12 15.48
CA TRP A 72 -13.08 -8.83 14.39
C TRP A 72 -13.03 -9.91 13.31
N ARG A 73 -11.85 -10.50 13.08
CA ARG A 73 -11.71 -11.66 12.17
C ARG A 73 -12.55 -12.85 12.64
N VAL A 74 -12.50 -13.19 13.94
CA VAL A 74 -13.31 -14.28 14.52
C VAL A 74 -14.80 -13.99 14.42
N ARG A 75 -15.21 -12.72 14.56
CA ARG A 75 -16.61 -12.29 14.45
C ARG A 75 -17.09 -12.17 13.00
N ARG A 76 -16.21 -12.30 12.01
CA ARG A 76 -16.47 -12.07 10.59
C ARG A 76 -16.93 -10.63 10.29
N GLU A 77 -16.42 -9.69 11.04
CA GLU A 77 -16.65 -8.24 10.93
C GLU A 77 -15.48 -7.55 10.19
N LEU A 78 -14.47 -8.31 9.74
CA LEU A 78 -13.27 -7.82 9.08
C LEU A 78 -13.11 -8.50 7.71
N VAL A 79 -12.95 -7.67 6.68
CA VAL A 79 -12.47 -8.09 5.36
C VAL A 79 -11.03 -7.60 5.23
N GLU A 80 -10.12 -8.49 4.88
CA GLU A 80 -8.71 -8.16 4.71
C GLU A 80 -8.35 -8.32 3.24
N ILE A 81 -7.75 -7.27 2.67
CA ILE A 81 -7.18 -7.27 1.33
C ILE A 81 -5.68 -7.06 1.51
N ARG A 82 -4.90 -8.07 1.16
CA ARG A 82 -3.45 -8.08 1.35
C ARG A 82 -2.72 -7.78 0.04
N ALA A 83 -1.42 -7.51 0.14
CA ALA A 83 -0.59 -7.24 -1.05
C ALA A 83 -0.71 -8.35 -2.12
N ALA A 84 -0.85 -9.62 -1.70
CA ALA A 84 -1.04 -10.74 -2.63
C ALA A 84 -2.38 -10.66 -3.41
N ASP A 85 -3.43 -10.13 -2.78
CA ASP A 85 -4.76 -9.98 -3.40
C ASP A 85 -4.81 -8.79 -4.37
N LEU A 86 -3.84 -7.87 -4.26
CA LEU A 86 -3.73 -6.67 -5.09
C LEU A 86 -2.75 -6.84 -6.26
N ARG A 87 -2.08 -7.98 -6.36
CA ARG A 87 -1.19 -8.27 -7.48
C ARG A 87 -2.02 -8.53 -8.73
N PHE A 88 -1.63 -7.90 -9.82
CA PHE A 88 -2.27 -8.12 -11.12
C PHE A 88 -1.90 -9.49 -11.66
N THR A 89 -2.89 -10.20 -12.15
CA THR A 89 -2.70 -11.38 -13.00
C THR A 89 -2.23 -10.95 -14.38
N VAL A 90 -1.80 -11.92 -15.20
CA VAL A 90 -1.42 -11.65 -16.60
C VAL A 90 -2.60 -11.07 -17.39
N GLU A 91 -3.83 -11.52 -17.13
CA GLU A 91 -5.04 -11.01 -17.77
C GLU A 91 -5.28 -9.54 -17.39
N GLU A 92 -5.25 -9.21 -16.10
CA GLU A 92 -5.42 -7.84 -15.61
C GLU A 92 -4.30 -6.92 -16.09
N ALA A 93 -3.05 -7.41 -16.14
CA ALA A 93 -1.93 -6.68 -16.71
C ALA A 93 -2.12 -6.42 -18.21
N THR A 94 -2.69 -7.39 -18.95
CA THR A 94 -3.01 -7.23 -20.37
C THR A 94 -4.07 -6.15 -20.56
N ASP A 95 -5.16 -6.21 -19.80
CA ASP A 95 -6.23 -5.22 -19.87
C ASP A 95 -5.72 -3.82 -19.53
N TYR A 96 -4.94 -3.70 -18.46
CA TYR A 96 -4.34 -2.42 -18.07
C TYR A 96 -3.42 -1.86 -19.17
N LEU A 97 -2.47 -2.65 -19.68
CA LEU A 97 -1.49 -2.20 -20.68
C LEU A 97 -2.18 -1.82 -21.99
N THR A 98 -3.22 -2.56 -22.39
CA THR A 98 -3.93 -2.31 -23.64
C THR A 98 -4.95 -1.17 -23.50
N GLN A 99 -5.83 -1.22 -22.51
CA GLN A 99 -6.99 -0.32 -22.44
C GLN A 99 -6.66 1.01 -21.74
N VAL A 100 -5.75 0.98 -20.76
CA VAL A 100 -5.41 2.19 -19.96
C VAL A 100 -4.11 2.82 -20.48
N ALA A 101 -3.05 2.03 -20.65
CA ALA A 101 -1.76 2.54 -21.12
C ALA A 101 -1.67 2.71 -22.64
N GLY A 102 -2.60 2.13 -23.40
CA GLY A 102 -2.65 2.24 -24.86
C GLY A 102 -1.50 1.52 -25.57
N LEU A 103 -0.95 0.48 -24.95
CA LEU A 103 0.16 -0.32 -25.48
C LEU A 103 -0.37 -1.65 -26.04
N ASP A 104 -0.16 -1.89 -27.33
CA ASP A 104 -0.47 -3.18 -27.97
C ASP A 104 0.78 -4.08 -27.89
N LEU A 105 0.85 -4.90 -26.84
CA LEU A 105 1.97 -5.79 -26.58
C LEU A 105 1.58 -7.24 -26.86
N ALA A 106 2.55 -8.01 -27.40
CA ALA A 106 2.38 -9.45 -27.53
C ALA A 106 2.18 -10.09 -26.14
N GLY A 107 1.34 -11.12 -26.04
CA GLY A 107 1.05 -11.78 -24.74
C GLY A 107 2.31 -12.29 -24.00
N SER A 108 3.35 -12.72 -24.73
CA SER A 108 4.64 -13.09 -24.15
C SER A 108 5.36 -11.90 -23.50
N ALA A 109 5.21 -10.71 -24.05
CA ALA A 109 5.79 -9.48 -23.51
C ALA A 109 5.06 -9.05 -22.25
N VAL A 110 3.72 -9.15 -22.21
CA VAL A 110 2.93 -8.89 -21.02
C VAL A 110 3.28 -9.86 -19.88
N ALA A 111 3.34 -11.17 -20.19
CA ALA A 111 3.72 -12.18 -19.20
C ALA A 111 5.13 -11.95 -18.62
N ALA A 112 6.08 -11.53 -19.46
CA ALA A 112 7.43 -11.20 -19.01
C ALA A 112 7.45 -9.95 -18.10
N LEU A 113 6.65 -8.94 -18.40
CA LEU A 113 6.51 -7.74 -17.57
C LEU A 113 5.83 -8.08 -16.23
N GLU A 114 4.75 -8.84 -16.26
CA GLU A 114 4.06 -9.29 -15.05
C GLU A 114 5.00 -10.07 -14.14
N GLN A 115 5.74 -11.02 -14.68
CA GLN A 115 6.72 -11.79 -13.92
C GLN A 115 7.82 -10.91 -13.29
N ARG A 116 8.32 -9.88 -14.00
CA ARG A 116 9.36 -8.97 -13.50
C ARG A 116 8.85 -7.99 -12.46
N THR A 117 7.61 -7.59 -12.57
CA THR A 117 6.94 -6.69 -11.64
C THR A 117 6.22 -7.44 -10.51
N GLU A 118 6.17 -8.77 -10.60
CA GLU A 118 5.39 -9.62 -9.70
C GLU A 118 3.93 -9.17 -9.58
N GLY A 119 3.37 -8.64 -10.66
CA GLY A 119 2.02 -8.08 -10.68
C GLY A 119 1.84 -6.76 -9.92
N TRP A 120 2.92 -6.11 -9.48
CA TRP A 120 2.81 -4.82 -8.80
C TRP A 120 2.41 -3.71 -9.79
N ILE A 121 1.19 -3.17 -9.62
CA ILE A 121 0.61 -2.22 -10.58
C ILE A 121 1.47 -0.96 -10.77
N ALA A 122 2.09 -0.43 -9.71
CA ALA A 122 2.94 0.75 -9.87
C ALA A 122 4.15 0.45 -10.76
N ALA A 123 4.79 -0.72 -10.63
CA ALA A 123 5.88 -1.10 -11.50
C ALA A 123 5.42 -1.34 -12.95
N LEU A 124 4.23 -1.94 -13.16
CA LEU A 124 3.61 -2.06 -14.48
C LEU A 124 3.35 -0.70 -15.11
N GLN A 125 2.86 0.26 -14.34
CA GLN A 125 2.64 1.63 -14.80
C GLN A 125 3.95 2.33 -15.19
N LEU A 126 4.99 2.20 -14.38
CA LEU A 126 6.31 2.76 -14.66
C LEU A 126 6.94 2.11 -15.90
N ALA A 127 6.78 0.79 -16.07
CA ALA A 127 7.20 0.09 -17.27
C ALA A 127 6.43 0.58 -18.51
N ALA A 128 5.11 0.77 -18.40
CA ALA A 128 4.29 1.31 -19.49
C ALA A 128 4.73 2.71 -19.89
N LEU A 129 5.00 3.61 -18.94
CA LEU A 129 5.54 4.94 -19.23
C LEU A 129 6.90 4.88 -19.91
N SER A 130 7.76 3.96 -19.49
CA SER A 130 9.08 3.76 -20.09
C SER A 130 9.01 3.17 -21.50
N LEU A 131 7.94 2.44 -21.83
CA LEU A 131 7.70 1.85 -23.15
C LEU A 131 7.11 2.83 -24.17
N GLN A 132 6.48 3.91 -23.70
CA GLN A 132 5.88 4.88 -24.61
C GLN A 132 6.90 5.45 -25.60
N GLY A 133 6.57 5.34 -26.90
CA GLY A 133 7.43 5.82 -27.99
C GLY A 133 8.66 4.98 -28.29
N ARG A 134 8.84 3.82 -27.66
CA ARG A 134 9.94 2.88 -27.96
C ARG A 134 9.52 1.84 -28.99
N GLY A 135 10.38 1.59 -29.96
CA GLY A 135 10.16 0.53 -30.97
C GLY A 135 10.70 -0.85 -30.56
N ASP A 136 11.60 -0.91 -29.59
CA ASP A 136 12.25 -2.16 -29.16
C ASP A 136 11.74 -2.60 -27.77
N VAL A 137 10.53 -3.14 -27.78
CA VAL A 137 9.83 -3.61 -26.57
C VAL A 137 10.58 -4.78 -25.93
N ALA A 138 11.03 -5.76 -26.71
CA ALA A 138 11.66 -6.97 -26.20
C ALA A 138 12.98 -6.66 -25.47
N ALA A 139 13.84 -5.86 -26.08
CA ALA A 139 15.11 -5.47 -25.44
C ALA A 139 14.91 -4.56 -24.23
N PHE A 140 13.81 -3.80 -24.16
CA PHE A 140 13.46 -3.06 -22.97
C PHE A 140 13.05 -4.01 -21.85
N ILE A 141 12.12 -4.94 -22.12
CA ILE A 141 11.65 -5.89 -21.12
C ILE A 141 12.81 -6.70 -20.55
N ASP A 142 13.73 -7.18 -21.41
CA ASP A 142 14.89 -7.96 -20.97
C ASP A 142 15.80 -7.20 -20.01
N ARG A 143 15.83 -5.87 -20.11
CA ARG A 143 16.66 -4.98 -19.27
C ARG A 143 15.89 -4.29 -18.15
N PHE A 144 14.56 -4.38 -18.16
CA PHE A 144 13.74 -3.74 -17.15
C PHE A 144 14.00 -4.38 -15.77
N THR A 145 14.55 -3.59 -14.88
CA THR A 145 14.90 -3.98 -13.50
C THR A 145 14.57 -2.83 -12.54
N GLY A 146 14.75 -3.06 -11.26
CA GLY A 146 14.62 -2.01 -10.25
C GLY A 146 15.56 -0.81 -10.43
N THR A 147 16.51 -0.89 -11.38
CA THR A 147 17.41 0.22 -11.76
C THR A 147 16.89 1.08 -12.91
N ASP A 148 15.70 0.78 -13.45
CA ASP A 148 15.04 1.68 -14.40
C ASP A 148 14.78 3.04 -13.73
N ARG A 149 15.06 4.13 -14.47
CA ARG A 149 15.03 5.49 -13.93
C ARG A 149 13.70 5.82 -13.22
N PHE A 150 12.58 5.50 -13.86
CA PHE A 150 11.27 5.81 -13.27
C PHE A 150 10.99 4.98 -12.03
N VAL A 151 11.47 3.74 -11.98
CA VAL A 151 11.34 2.88 -10.79
C VAL A 151 12.19 3.44 -9.65
N VAL A 152 13.44 3.85 -9.95
CA VAL A 152 14.32 4.46 -8.96
C VAL A 152 13.74 5.76 -8.41
N ASP A 153 13.30 6.66 -9.29
CA ASP A 153 12.71 7.95 -8.90
C ASP A 153 11.49 7.70 -7.97
N TYR A 154 10.58 6.79 -8.35
CA TYR A 154 9.43 6.43 -7.53
C TYR A 154 9.83 5.85 -6.17
N LEU A 155 10.76 4.88 -6.14
CA LEU A 155 11.19 4.25 -4.89
C LEU A 155 11.88 5.25 -3.95
N VAL A 156 12.62 6.21 -4.49
CA VAL A 156 13.27 7.26 -3.70
C VAL A 156 12.23 8.22 -3.11
N GLU A 157 11.28 8.68 -3.93
CA GLU A 157 10.31 9.69 -3.52
C GLU A 157 9.22 9.10 -2.61
N GLU A 158 8.65 7.95 -2.98
CA GLU A 158 7.47 7.39 -2.31
C GLU A 158 7.80 6.37 -1.22
N VAL A 159 8.95 5.72 -1.30
CA VAL A 159 9.33 4.69 -0.33
C VAL A 159 10.43 5.20 0.60
N LEU A 160 11.59 5.56 0.06
CA LEU A 160 12.76 5.88 0.87
C LEU A 160 12.61 7.20 1.65
N ALA A 161 12.01 8.21 1.03
CA ALA A 161 11.79 9.52 1.67
C ALA A 161 10.86 9.46 2.89
N HIS A 162 9.95 8.47 2.93
CA HIS A 162 8.98 8.30 4.00
C HIS A 162 9.43 7.31 5.10
N GLN A 163 10.64 6.76 4.99
CA GLN A 163 11.17 5.88 6.02
C GLN A 163 11.75 6.67 7.21
N PRO A 164 11.65 6.13 8.43
CA PRO A 164 12.40 6.64 9.59
C PRO A 164 13.91 6.73 9.28
N PRO A 165 14.63 7.68 9.87
CA PRO A 165 16.05 7.90 9.57
C PRO A 165 16.93 6.66 9.73
N ASP A 166 16.70 5.88 10.78
CA ASP A 166 17.43 4.64 11.07
C ASP A 166 17.17 3.54 10.02
N VAL A 167 15.92 3.41 9.57
CA VAL A 167 15.55 2.48 8.49
C VAL A 167 16.17 2.93 7.16
N ARG A 168 16.11 4.22 6.88
CA ARG A 168 16.73 4.80 5.67
C ARG A 168 18.24 4.56 5.63
N ASP A 169 18.92 4.83 6.75
CA ASP A 169 20.36 4.63 6.86
C ASP A 169 20.72 3.14 6.70
N PHE A 170 19.94 2.25 7.31
CA PHE A 170 20.09 0.81 7.14
C PHE A 170 19.96 0.39 5.66
N LEU A 171 18.89 0.85 4.97
CA LEU A 171 18.67 0.54 3.57
C LEU A 171 19.82 1.05 2.68
N LEU A 172 20.32 2.26 2.92
CA LEU A 172 21.43 2.82 2.15
C LEU A 172 22.73 2.07 2.40
N GLN A 173 23.02 1.67 3.64
CA GLN A 173 24.24 0.94 3.98
C GLN A 173 24.23 -0.48 3.42
N THR A 174 23.07 -1.14 3.41
CA THR A 174 22.94 -2.52 2.94
C THR A 174 22.65 -2.63 1.43
N ALA A 175 22.43 -1.51 0.73
CA ALA A 175 22.14 -1.48 -0.72
C ALA A 175 23.26 -2.06 -1.61
N VAL A 176 24.45 -2.28 -1.07
CA VAL A 176 25.59 -2.90 -1.77
C VAL A 176 25.55 -4.43 -1.77
N LEU A 177 24.63 -5.03 -1.00
CA LEU A 177 24.49 -6.47 -0.88
C LEU A 177 23.51 -7.00 -1.92
N ASP A 178 23.87 -8.08 -2.59
CA ASP A 178 22.99 -8.81 -3.51
C ASP A 178 21.91 -9.59 -2.75
N GLU A 179 22.19 -9.98 -1.51
CA GLU A 179 21.27 -10.72 -0.64
C GLU A 179 21.39 -10.22 0.80
N LEU A 180 20.22 -9.94 1.43
CA LEU A 180 20.16 -9.49 2.81
C LEU A 180 20.10 -10.69 3.76
N THR A 181 21.14 -10.86 4.57
CA THR A 181 21.16 -11.80 5.69
C THR A 181 21.56 -11.07 6.97
N GLY A 182 21.03 -11.53 8.13
CA GLY A 182 21.34 -10.89 9.41
C GLY A 182 22.85 -10.64 9.60
N PRO A 183 23.73 -11.67 9.49
CA PRO A 183 25.17 -11.49 9.69
C PRO A 183 25.83 -10.51 8.70
N LEU A 184 25.36 -10.43 7.46
CA LEU A 184 25.89 -9.46 6.48
C LEU A 184 25.42 -8.04 6.79
N CYS A 185 24.16 -7.87 7.18
CA CYS A 185 23.66 -6.56 7.60
C CYS A 185 24.38 -6.08 8.85
N ASP A 186 24.55 -6.93 9.88
CA ASP A 186 25.26 -6.60 11.12
C ASP A 186 26.73 -6.22 10.90
N ALA A 187 27.35 -6.69 9.80
CA ALA A 187 28.72 -6.34 9.47
C ALA A 187 28.85 -4.96 8.78
N LEU A 188 27.75 -4.40 8.28
CA LEU A 188 27.72 -3.13 7.53
C LEU A 188 27.10 -1.97 8.32
N THR A 189 26.26 -2.27 9.30
CA THR A 189 25.52 -1.30 10.13
C THR A 189 26.02 -1.30 11.57
#